data_2f3790cb7ba7705e24ab8e9c4bc03c3d
#
_entry.id   2f3790cb7ba7705e24ab8e9c4bc03c3d
#
_cell.length_a   1.000
_cell.length_b   1.000
_cell.length_c   1.000
_cell.angle_alpha   90.00
_cell.angle_beta   90.00
_cell.angle_gamma   90.00
#
_symmetry.space_group_name_H-M   'P 1'
#
loop_
_entity.id
_entity.type
_entity.pdbx_description
1 polymer ?
#
loop_
_entity_poly.entity_id
_entity_poly.type
_entity_poly.pdbx_seq_one_letter_code
_entity_poly.pdbx_strand_id
1 'polypeptide(L)'
;VLVMIYVDDRMRPVASMKLDRFLQDESEGLAAGDAVWLTIADLTDLGAKAVVNHRFWGLLYHDDISRPLRRGDSVQGYVKRVREDGRLDLSLLPPGAARIDVVGEKILAELARHDGFLALGDKSPAETIKARLGVSKNAFKQAIGRLYKQRRIVIEDDGIRLRADAE
;
A
#
# COMPACT_ATOMS: atom_id res chain seq x y z
N VAL A 1 -15.11 0.77 -17.09
CA VAL A 1 -14.31 -0.09 -17.97
C VAL A 1 -12.95 0.55 -18.17
N LEU A 2 -11.86 -0.22 -18.04
CA LEU A 2 -10.50 0.22 -18.34
C LEU A 2 -10.18 -0.17 -19.78
N VAL A 3 -9.67 0.79 -20.56
CA VAL A 3 -9.32 0.60 -21.96
C VAL A 3 -7.95 1.23 -22.25
N MET A 4 -7.23 0.66 -23.21
CA MET A 4 -6.07 1.29 -23.83
C MET A 4 -6.53 2.03 -25.08
N ILE A 5 -6.14 3.31 -25.19
CA ILE A 5 -6.37 4.11 -26.41
C ILE A 5 -5.08 4.04 -27.24
N TYR A 6 -5.21 3.67 -28.50
CA TYR A 6 -4.10 3.61 -29.45
C TYR A 6 -4.55 4.10 -30.83
N VAL A 7 -3.62 4.36 -31.70
CA VAL A 7 -3.90 4.77 -33.10
C VAL A 7 -3.76 3.53 -33.98
N ASP A 8 -4.79 3.21 -34.77
CA ASP A 8 -4.78 2.10 -35.72
C ASP A 8 -3.95 2.43 -36.99
N ASP A 9 -3.79 1.44 -37.86
CA ASP A 9 -3.03 1.57 -39.12
C ASP A 9 -3.61 2.62 -40.08
N ARG A 10 -4.85 3.08 -39.82
CA ARG A 10 -5.52 4.14 -40.57
C ARG A 10 -5.50 5.49 -39.86
N MET A 11 -4.60 5.65 -38.89
CA MET A 11 -4.42 6.87 -38.09
C MET A 11 -5.69 7.29 -37.31
N ARG A 12 -6.53 6.35 -36.89
CA ARG A 12 -7.73 6.62 -36.11
C ARG A 12 -7.51 6.23 -34.65
N PRO A 13 -7.96 7.04 -33.68
CA PRO A 13 -7.94 6.64 -32.28
C PRO A 13 -8.95 5.52 -32.04
N VAL A 14 -8.50 4.41 -31.44
CA VAL A 14 -9.28 3.22 -31.14
C VAL A 14 -9.07 2.85 -29.66
N ALA A 15 -10.11 2.36 -29.01
CA ALA A 15 -10.05 1.86 -27.65
C ALA A 15 -10.13 0.33 -27.62
N SER A 16 -9.28 -0.31 -26.84
CA SER A 16 -9.25 -1.74 -26.62
C SER A 16 -9.31 -2.12 -25.16
N MET A 17 -10.18 -3.08 -24.82
CA MET A 17 -10.21 -3.73 -23.50
C MET A 17 -9.13 -4.83 -23.35
N LYS A 18 -8.48 -5.25 -24.44
CA LYS A 18 -7.44 -6.29 -24.44
C LYS A 18 -6.10 -5.68 -24.00
N LEU A 19 -6.01 -5.33 -22.74
CA LEU A 19 -4.86 -4.60 -22.16
C LEU A 19 -3.55 -5.40 -22.30
N ASP A 20 -3.59 -6.73 -22.19
CA ASP A 20 -2.41 -7.61 -22.31
C ASP A 20 -1.67 -7.48 -23.64
N ARG A 21 -2.31 -6.91 -24.68
CA ARG A 21 -1.66 -6.64 -25.97
C ARG A 21 -0.74 -5.43 -25.95
N PHE A 22 -0.89 -4.56 -24.97
CA PHE A 22 -0.22 -3.26 -24.90
C PHE A 22 0.67 -3.13 -23.66
N LEU A 23 0.45 -3.97 -22.67
CA LEU A 23 1.16 -3.94 -21.39
C LEU A 23 2.18 -5.08 -21.34
N GLN A 24 3.31 -4.79 -20.73
CA GLN A 24 4.41 -5.72 -20.57
C GLN A 24 4.34 -6.38 -19.20
N ASP A 25 4.57 -7.69 -19.13
CA ASP A 25 4.71 -8.42 -17.87
C ASP A 25 6.06 -8.16 -17.20
N GLU A 26 7.12 -7.99 -18.02
CA GLU A 26 8.48 -7.72 -17.56
C GLU A 26 8.73 -6.21 -17.52
N SER A 27 9.23 -5.74 -16.40
CA SER A 27 9.54 -4.32 -16.22
C SER A 27 10.99 -4.02 -16.57
N GLU A 28 11.19 -2.98 -17.36
CA GLU A 28 12.51 -2.42 -17.62
C GLU A 28 12.65 -1.07 -16.95
N GLY A 29 13.78 -0.83 -16.28
CA GLY A 29 14.13 0.46 -15.72
C GLY A 29 13.41 0.80 -14.42
N LEU A 30 12.68 -0.14 -13.78
CA LEU A 30 12.10 0.02 -12.47
C LEU A 30 12.89 -0.78 -11.43
N ALA A 31 13.07 -0.19 -10.25
CA ALA A 31 13.74 -0.79 -9.11
C ALA A 31 12.84 -0.82 -7.87
N ALA A 32 13.17 -1.71 -6.92
CA ALA A 32 12.49 -1.73 -5.63
C ALA A 32 12.65 -0.38 -4.92
N GLY A 33 11.54 0.18 -4.48
CA GLY A 33 11.47 1.49 -3.84
C GLY A 33 10.96 2.61 -4.75
N ASP A 34 10.94 2.43 -6.06
CA ASP A 34 10.48 3.45 -6.98
C ASP A 34 9.00 3.78 -6.75
N ALA A 35 8.71 5.08 -6.72
CA ALA A 35 7.35 5.58 -6.72
C ALA A 35 6.77 5.44 -8.14
N VAL A 36 5.57 4.88 -8.24
CA VAL A 36 4.91 4.59 -9.50
C VAL A 36 3.43 4.97 -9.44
N TRP A 37 2.86 5.24 -10.60
CA TRP A 37 1.43 5.48 -10.73
C TRP A 37 0.72 4.18 -11.07
N LEU A 38 -0.31 3.85 -10.30
CA LEU A 38 -1.06 2.61 -10.43
C LEU A 38 -2.48 2.88 -10.88
N THR A 39 -2.96 2.15 -11.88
CA THR A 39 -4.38 2.08 -12.23
C THR A 39 -4.89 0.67 -11.96
N ILE A 40 -5.85 0.52 -11.05
CA ILE A 40 -6.38 -0.78 -10.66
C ILE A 40 -7.21 -1.37 -11.80
N ALA A 41 -6.73 -2.46 -12.37
CA ALA A 41 -7.37 -3.12 -13.50
C ALA A 41 -8.37 -4.18 -13.05
N ASP A 42 -8.03 -4.98 -12.04
CA ASP A 42 -8.87 -6.05 -11.54
C ASP A 42 -8.60 -6.35 -10.06
N LEU A 43 -9.58 -6.96 -9.41
CA LEU A 43 -9.45 -7.51 -8.06
C LEU A 43 -9.47 -9.03 -8.16
N THR A 44 -8.47 -9.69 -7.61
CA THR A 44 -8.26 -11.14 -7.66
C THR A 44 -8.16 -11.73 -6.26
N ASP A 45 -8.16 -13.04 -6.13
CA ASP A 45 -7.97 -13.74 -4.85
C ASP A 45 -6.61 -13.48 -4.22
N LEU A 46 -5.61 -13.07 -5.00
CA LEU A 46 -4.26 -12.72 -4.51
C LEU A 46 -4.15 -11.26 -4.09
N GLY A 47 -5.04 -10.39 -4.59
CA GLY A 47 -4.97 -8.95 -4.37
C GLY A 47 -5.49 -8.16 -5.58
N ALA A 48 -4.88 -7.01 -5.87
CA ALA A 48 -5.27 -6.14 -6.98
C ALA A 48 -4.24 -6.19 -8.11
N LYS A 49 -4.68 -6.57 -9.32
CA LYS A 49 -3.89 -6.43 -10.55
C LYS A 49 -3.95 -4.97 -11.00
N ALA A 50 -2.78 -4.36 -11.22
CA ALA A 50 -2.68 -2.95 -11.57
C ALA A 50 -1.82 -2.73 -12.81
N VAL A 51 -2.15 -1.66 -13.53
CA VAL A 51 -1.31 -1.10 -14.60
C VAL A 51 -0.35 -0.10 -13.95
N VAL A 52 0.94 -0.29 -14.16
CA VAL A 52 2.03 0.53 -13.62
C VAL A 52 2.52 1.47 -14.70
N ASN A 53 2.47 2.80 -14.44
CA ASN A 53 2.95 3.84 -15.34
C ASN A 53 2.42 3.70 -16.78
N HIS A 54 1.19 3.18 -16.95
CA HIS A 54 0.53 2.91 -18.23
C HIS A 54 1.28 1.92 -19.15
N ARG A 55 2.28 1.19 -18.64
CA ARG A 55 3.16 0.35 -19.45
C ARG A 55 3.29 -1.09 -18.97
N PHE A 56 3.33 -1.33 -17.64
CA PHE A 56 3.62 -2.64 -17.09
C PHE A 56 2.47 -3.19 -16.29
N TRP A 57 2.41 -4.52 -16.17
CA TRP A 57 1.58 -5.19 -15.20
C TRP A 57 2.27 -5.29 -13.84
N GLY A 58 1.49 -5.20 -12.77
CA GLY A 58 1.96 -5.42 -11.42
C GLY A 58 0.87 -5.96 -10.51
N LEU A 59 1.27 -6.54 -9.37
CA LEU A 59 0.38 -7.12 -8.38
C LEU A 59 0.58 -6.47 -7.02
N LEU A 60 -0.51 -5.94 -6.48
CA LEU A 60 -0.66 -5.54 -5.08
C LEU A 60 -1.24 -6.70 -4.31
N TYR A 61 -0.48 -7.35 -3.43
CA TYR A 61 -1.03 -8.37 -2.56
C TYR A 61 -1.93 -7.75 -1.48
N HIS A 62 -2.87 -8.54 -0.95
CA HIS A 62 -3.78 -8.08 0.11
C HIS A 62 -3.07 -7.42 1.30
N ASP A 63 -1.87 -7.90 1.66
CA ASP A 63 -1.08 -7.37 2.78
C ASP A 63 -0.40 -6.02 2.47
N ASP A 64 -0.31 -5.67 1.20
CA ASP A 64 0.28 -4.42 0.72
C ASP A 64 -0.79 -3.37 0.36
N ILE A 65 -2.09 -3.72 0.50
CA ILE A 65 -3.23 -2.84 0.30
C ILE A 65 -3.63 -2.24 1.64
N SER A 66 -3.38 -0.95 1.82
CA SER A 66 -3.63 -0.22 3.07
C SER A 66 -5.00 0.48 3.13
N ARG A 67 -5.79 0.40 2.05
CA ARG A 67 -7.14 0.97 1.94
C ARG A 67 -7.97 0.19 0.92
N PRO A 68 -9.30 0.23 0.98
CA PRO A 68 -10.14 -0.37 -0.06
C PRO A 68 -9.80 0.20 -1.43
N LEU A 69 -9.73 -0.68 -2.43
CA LEU A 69 -9.50 -0.36 -3.83
C LEU A 69 -10.68 -0.81 -4.67
N ARG A 70 -10.93 -0.09 -5.77
CA ARG A 70 -11.93 -0.43 -6.78
C ARG A 70 -11.26 -0.47 -8.15
N ARG A 71 -11.82 -1.25 -9.05
CA ARG A 71 -11.42 -1.24 -10.46
C ARG A 71 -11.56 0.17 -11.03
N GLY A 72 -10.54 0.67 -11.71
CA GLY A 72 -10.44 2.02 -12.25
C GLY A 72 -9.82 3.05 -11.32
N ASP A 73 -9.59 2.73 -10.04
CA ASP A 73 -8.89 3.64 -9.13
C ASP A 73 -7.50 3.92 -9.65
N SER A 74 -7.11 5.21 -9.61
CA SER A 74 -5.76 5.67 -9.91
C SER A 74 -5.11 6.15 -8.61
N VAL A 75 -3.97 5.55 -8.26
CA VAL A 75 -3.32 5.78 -6.97
C VAL A 75 -1.81 5.79 -7.13
N GLN A 76 -1.13 6.54 -6.29
CA GLN A 76 0.32 6.41 -6.14
C GLN A 76 0.64 5.15 -5.34
N GLY A 77 1.64 4.41 -5.79
CA GLY A 77 2.19 3.25 -5.11
C GLY A 77 3.69 3.18 -5.29
N TYR A 78 4.26 2.06 -4.89
CA TYR A 78 5.71 1.83 -4.89
C TYR A 78 6.00 0.42 -5.41
N VAL A 79 7.10 0.27 -6.10
CA VAL A 79 7.65 -1.05 -6.44
C VAL A 79 8.19 -1.66 -5.14
N LYS A 80 7.56 -2.71 -4.67
CA LYS A 80 8.02 -3.46 -3.50
C LYS A 80 9.20 -4.36 -3.85
N ARG A 81 9.10 -5.01 -5.00
CA ARG A 81 10.12 -5.90 -5.52
C ARG A 81 9.95 -6.08 -7.04
N VAL A 82 11.04 -6.12 -7.75
CA VAL A 82 11.12 -6.69 -9.11
C VAL A 82 11.53 -8.15 -8.94
N ARG A 83 10.74 -9.08 -9.46
CA ARG A 83 11.01 -10.51 -9.38
C ARG A 83 12.08 -10.90 -10.40
N GLU A 84 12.63 -12.11 -10.28
CA GLU A 84 13.59 -12.68 -11.25
C GLU A 84 12.99 -12.82 -12.66
N ASP A 85 11.68 -13.03 -12.74
CA ASP A 85 10.90 -13.07 -14.00
C ASP A 85 10.50 -11.68 -14.52
N GLY A 86 11.05 -10.60 -13.97
CA GLY A 86 10.77 -9.21 -14.34
C GLY A 86 9.42 -8.65 -13.85
N ARG A 87 8.55 -9.46 -13.24
CA ARG A 87 7.23 -9.01 -12.75
C ARG A 87 7.35 -8.14 -11.52
N LEU A 88 6.38 -7.24 -11.36
CA LEU A 88 6.34 -6.26 -10.28
C LEU A 88 5.42 -6.69 -9.13
N ASP A 89 6.00 -6.81 -7.93
CA ASP A 89 5.25 -6.77 -6.69
C ASP A 89 5.17 -5.31 -6.23
N LEU A 90 3.96 -4.85 -5.88
CA LEU A 90 3.66 -3.46 -5.58
C LEU A 90 3.23 -3.29 -4.12
N SER A 91 3.31 -2.06 -3.61
CA SER A 91 2.79 -1.68 -2.29
C SER A 91 2.16 -0.29 -2.36
N LEU A 92 1.11 -0.04 -1.58
CA LEU A 92 0.58 1.32 -1.37
C LEU A 92 1.36 2.10 -0.31
N LEU A 93 2.24 1.43 0.42
CA LEU A 93 3.08 2.06 1.43
C LEU A 93 4.51 2.23 0.90
N PRO A 94 5.16 3.35 1.18
CA PRO A 94 6.54 3.58 0.79
C PRO A 94 7.48 2.54 1.44
N PRO A 95 8.67 2.31 0.88
CA PRO A 95 9.64 1.38 1.44
C PRO A 95 10.35 1.95 2.68
N GLY A 96 10.97 1.06 3.46
CA GLY A 96 11.93 1.39 4.51
C GLY A 96 11.37 2.26 5.64
N ALA A 97 12.17 3.24 6.07
CA ALA A 97 11.84 4.12 7.20
C ALA A 97 10.58 4.97 6.93
N ALA A 98 10.36 5.40 5.70
CA ALA A 98 9.18 6.17 5.32
C ALA A 98 7.87 5.38 5.54
N ARG A 99 7.90 4.05 5.37
CA ARG A 99 6.76 3.18 5.69
C ARG A 99 6.40 3.24 7.18
N ILE A 100 7.42 3.22 8.04
CA ILE A 100 7.25 3.26 9.49
C ILE A 100 6.64 4.61 9.90
N ASP A 101 7.07 5.70 9.28
CA ASP A 101 6.54 7.04 9.55
C ASP A 101 5.07 7.15 9.12
N VAL A 102 4.71 6.71 7.92
CA VAL A 102 3.32 6.70 7.44
C VAL A 102 2.43 5.85 8.34
N VAL A 103 2.89 4.67 8.76
CA VAL A 103 2.14 3.81 9.69
C VAL A 103 2.04 4.47 11.07
N GLY A 104 3.09 5.12 11.53
CA GLY A 104 3.10 5.87 12.79
C GLY A 104 2.07 6.99 12.81
N GLU A 105 2.03 7.84 11.78
CA GLU A 105 1.01 8.90 11.67
C GLU A 105 -0.41 8.34 11.61
N LYS A 106 -0.60 7.21 10.94
CA LYS A 106 -1.91 6.52 10.92
C LYS A 106 -2.34 6.04 12.30
N ILE A 107 -1.40 5.48 13.08
CA ILE A 107 -1.67 5.07 14.48
C ILE A 107 -2.04 6.28 15.33
N LEU A 108 -1.32 7.39 15.21
CA LEU A 108 -1.60 8.61 15.99
C LEU A 108 -2.94 9.23 15.63
N ALA A 109 -3.30 9.25 14.35
CA ALA A 109 -4.61 9.70 13.89
C ALA A 109 -5.74 8.84 14.47
N GLU A 110 -5.52 7.52 14.56
CA GLU A 110 -6.52 6.61 15.13
C GLU A 110 -6.61 6.74 16.64
N LEU A 111 -5.49 6.93 17.33
CA LEU A 111 -5.46 7.25 18.77
C LEU A 111 -6.24 8.53 19.07
N ALA A 112 -6.05 9.58 18.26
CA ALA A 112 -6.78 10.83 18.44
C ALA A 112 -8.30 10.69 18.27
N ARG A 113 -8.77 9.74 17.44
CA ARG A 113 -10.21 9.44 17.24
C ARG A 113 -10.82 8.63 18.40
N HIS A 114 -9.99 8.02 19.22
CA HIS A 114 -10.39 7.13 20.31
C HIS A 114 -9.89 7.63 21.68
N ASP A 115 -10.02 8.93 21.94
CA ASP A 115 -9.67 9.57 23.21
C ASP A 115 -8.24 9.23 23.68
N GLY A 116 -7.33 9.08 22.73
CA GLY A 116 -5.92 8.80 22.96
C GLY A 116 -5.57 7.36 23.32
N PHE A 117 -6.52 6.41 23.24
CA PHE A 117 -6.27 5.01 23.57
C PHE A 117 -6.72 4.07 22.47
N LEU A 118 -5.89 3.06 22.18
CA LEU A 118 -6.21 1.93 21.33
C LEU A 118 -5.90 0.62 22.03
N ALA A 119 -6.90 -0.26 22.12
CA ALA A 119 -6.73 -1.62 22.64
C ALA A 119 -6.00 -2.52 21.63
N LEU A 120 -4.87 -2.05 21.11
CA LEU A 120 -3.97 -2.76 20.22
C LEU A 120 -2.55 -2.67 20.77
N GLY A 121 -1.88 -3.81 20.84
CA GLY A 121 -0.51 -3.91 21.32
C GLY A 121 0.28 -5.00 20.58
N ASP A 122 1.46 -5.30 21.05
CA ASP A 122 2.35 -6.31 20.47
C ASP A 122 1.72 -7.72 20.43
N LYS A 123 0.87 -8.05 21.41
CA LYS A 123 0.17 -9.33 21.52
C LYS A 123 -1.09 -9.41 20.67
N SER A 124 -1.58 -8.31 20.11
CA SER A 124 -2.81 -8.28 19.30
C SER A 124 -2.71 -9.18 18.07
N PRO A 125 -3.79 -9.90 17.68
CA PRO A 125 -3.82 -10.71 16.48
C PRO A 125 -3.56 -9.87 15.22
N ALA A 126 -2.88 -10.45 14.22
CA ALA A 126 -2.59 -9.77 12.95
C ALA A 126 -3.86 -9.32 12.23
N GLU A 127 -4.90 -10.15 12.26
CA GLU A 127 -6.22 -9.86 11.68
C GLU A 127 -6.86 -8.60 12.28
N THR A 128 -6.81 -8.45 13.61
CA THR A 128 -7.36 -7.28 14.31
C THR A 128 -6.63 -6.00 13.94
N ILE A 129 -5.28 -6.05 13.87
CA ILE A 129 -4.46 -4.93 13.46
C ILE A 129 -4.76 -4.55 12.02
N LYS A 130 -4.86 -5.55 11.12
CA LYS A 130 -5.16 -5.34 9.71
C LYS A 130 -6.56 -4.77 9.50
N ALA A 131 -7.57 -5.31 10.17
CA ALA A 131 -8.95 -4.82 10.09
C ALA A 131 -9.08 -3.36 10.54
N ARG A 132 -8.37 -2.96 11.60
CA ARG A 132 -8.50 -1.63 12.19
C ARG A 132 -7.60 -0.59 11.53
N LEU A 133 -6.36 -0.96 11.20
CA LEU A 133 -5.36 -0.02 10.70
C LEU A 133 -5.00 -0.24 9.22
N GLY A 134 -5.38 -1.37 8.61
CA GLY A 134 -5.02 -1.72 7.23
C GLY A 134 -3.51 -1.94 7.04
N VAL A 135 -2.80 -2.36 8.08
CA VAL A 135 -1.35 -2.59 8.04
C VAL A 135 -1.00 -3.97 8.60
N SER A 136 0.16 -4.51 8.21
CA SER A 136 0.63 -5.78 8.76
C SER A 136 1.07 -5.62 10.22
N LYS A 137 1.00 -6.71 11.01
CA LYS A 137 1.45 -6.74 12.40
C LYS A 137 2.92 -6.32 12.53
N ASN A 138 3.78 -6.71 11.60
CA ASN A 138 5.20 -6.33 11.62
C ASN A 138 5.38 -4.81 11.43
N ALA A 139 4.67 -4.20 10.47
CA ALA A 139 4.71 -2.76 10.27
C ALA A 139 4.16 -2.00 11.48
N PHE A 140 3.07 -2.49 12.10
CA PHE A 140 2.52 -1.95 13.34
C PHE A 140 3.56 -2.00 14.48
N LYS A 141 4.20 -3.16 14.72
CA LYS A 141 5.24 -3.31 15.77
C LYS A 141 6.41 -2.34 15.57
N GLN A 142 6.89 -2.20 14.36
CA GLN A 142 7.97 -1.27 14.05
C GLN A 142 7.55 0.19 14.31
N ALA A 143 6.33 0.55 13.94
CA ALA A 143 5.81 1.91 14.12
C ALA A 143 5.59 2.24 15.60
N ILE A 144 4.96 1.37 16.39
CA ILE A 144 4.78 1.62 17.84
C ILE A 144 6.12 1.69 18.58
N GLY A 145 7.10 0.84 18.21
CA GLY A 145 8.45 0.90 18.76
C GLY A 145 9.15 2.24 18.48
N ARG A 146 8.96 2.80 17.26
CA ARG A 146 9.48 4.12 16.89
C ARG A 146 8.77 5.25 17.64
N LEU A 147 7.43 5.24 17.68
CA LEU A 147 6.63 6.24 18.41
C LEU A 147 6.94 6.24 19.90
N TYR A 148 7.13 5.06 20.50
CA TYR A 148 7.55 4.92 21.89
C TYR A 148 8.93 5.54 22.15
N LYS A 149 9.93 5.28 21.28
CA LYS A 149 11.26 5.90 21.35
C LYS A 149 11.21 7.42 21.20
N GLN A 150 10.29 7.91 20.37
CA GLN A 150 10.02 9.35 20.20
C GLN A 150 9.20 9.95 21.36
N ARG A 151 8.81 9.16 22.35
CA ARG A 151 7.99 9.56 23.49
C ARG A 151 6.61 10.10 23.11
N ARG A 152 6.07 9.73 21.96
CA ARG A 152 4.73 10.14 21.50
C ARG A 152 3.62 9.25 22.04
N ILE A 153 3.93 8.01 22.41
CA ILE A 153 2.99 7.05 22.99
C ILE A 153 3.57 6.35 24.21
N VAL A 154 2.68 5.76 25.00
CA VAL A 154 3.01 4.77 26.05
C VAL A 154 2.46 3.43 25.61
N ILE A 155 3.19 2.35 25.86
CA ILE A 155 2.75 0.98 25.64
C ILE A 155 2.29 0.42 26.97
N GLU A 156 1.02 0.02 27.04
CA GLU A 156 0.38 -0.57 28.21
C GLU A 156 0.11 -2.07 27.95
N ASP A 157 -0.25 -2.81 28.98
CA ASP A 157 -0.51 -4.27 28.84
C ASP A 157 -1.73 -4.57 27.96
N ASP A 158 -2.71 -3.68 27.94
CA ASP A 158 -3.99 -3.77 27.22
C ASP A 158 -4.03 -2.96 25.91
N GLY A 159 -2.97 -2.17 25.61
CA GLY A 159 -2.95 -1.37 24.39
C GLY A 159 -1.85 -0.33 24.32
N ILE A 160 -2.10 0.69 23.51
CA ILE A 160 -1.23 1.87 23.39
C ILE A 160 -2.02 3.14 23.68
N ARG A 161 -1.34 4.11 24.28
CA ARG A 161 -1.95 5.41 24.64
C ARG A 161 -1.09 6.56 24.13
N LEU A 162 -1.74 7.64 23.67
CA LEU A 162 -1.06 8.91 23.46
C LEU A 162 -0.41 9.36 24.75
N ARG A 163 0.84 9.78 24.68
CA ARG A 163 1.47 10.46 25.81
C ARG A 163 0.88 11.87 25.89
N ALA A 164 0.29 12.20 27.02
CA ALA A 164 -0.02 13.59 27.30
C ALA A 164 1.30 14.36 27.34
N ASP A 165 1.41 15.42 26.55
CA ASP A 165 2.56 16.31 26.60
C ASP A 165 2.65 16.82 28.05
N ALA A 166 3.75 16.50 28.72
CA ALA A 166 4.10 17.19 29.95
C ALA A 166 4.47 18.61 29.52
N GLU A 167 3.59 19.58 29.84
CA GLU A 167 3.95 20.99 29.81
C GLU A 167 5.28 21.25 30.54
#